data_6c4bac26448e32fc6ff198e70e77dba3
#
_entry.id   6c4bac26448e32fc6ff198e70e77dba3
#
_cell.length_a   1.000
_cell.length_b   1.000
_cell.length_c   1.000
_cell.angle_alpha   90.00
_cell.angle_beta   90.00
_cell.angle_gamma   90.00
#
_symmetry.space_group_name_H-M   'P 1'
#
loop_
_entity.id
_entity.type
_entity.pdbx_description
1 polymer ?
#
loop_
_entity_poly.entity_id
_entity_poly.type
_entity_poly.pdbx_seq_one_letter_code
_entity_poly.pdbx_strand_id
1 'polypeptide(L)'
;MAQSDAASGLRAGFRGLTTRGRSFLAAGITAVVCAYLLDQDALLRVGVLLSALPLVAVVVVANTRYRVASGRRLSPRRAIAGQEARVHLRLDNVSRVPTGLLLLEDKVPYVLGPRPRFVLDRVEPRGYREVSYRVRSDLRGRYPLGPLQLRLADPFGMCEVTRAFTASDVLTVVPLVQALPYVRLSGEWLGQGESHSRTLALAGNDDVILREYRPGDDLRRVHWRSTAKYGELMVRREEQPQKARATVLLDTREIGHRGSGPASSFEWAVSCVASVATHLLERGYQTQLLTDTGLAVPGPGAGGHNNAADTSGLILDALAVADLSDGGTLSRAEEPLRTGGEGLLVAILGELDDTQTARLGRLRSRTGGAIAFLLDTGTWAGLRMLAPGTGGDEFRARVRKLREAGWTVIPVRAGDSVPDLWRAAEGAKTTAPNREEAGA
;
A
#
# COMPACT_ATOMS: atom_id res chain seq x y z
N MET A 1 28.36 -26.47 27.11
CA MET A 1 27.58 -25.94 25.97
C MET A 1 28.17 -26.27 24.57
N ALA A 2 29.48 -26.46 24.40
CA ALA A 2 30.08 -26.75 23.09
C ALA A 2 29.82 -28.17 22.54
N GLN A 3 29.57 -29.18 23.37
CA GLN A 3 29.33 -30.57 22.94
C GLN A 3 27.91 -30.82 22.39
N SER A 4 26.90 -30.11 22.89
CA SER A 4 25.52 -30.23 22.38
C SER A 4 25.36 -29.63 20.97
N ASP A 5 26.12 -28.58 20.66
CA ASP A 5 26.11 -27.93 19.35
C ASP A 5 26.80 -28.74 18.24
N ALA A 6 27.84 -29.50 18.59
CA ALA A 6 28.55 -30.37 17.65
C ALA A 6 27.68 -31.58 17.24
N ALA A 7 26.98 -32.18 18.19
CA ALA A 7 26.08 -33.30 17.94
C ALA A 7 24.87 -32.89 17.09
N SER A 8 24.36 -31.67 17.29
CA SER A 8 23.29 -31.11 16.44
C SER A 8 23.77 -30.83 15.00
N GLY A 9 25.01 -30.36 14.84
CA GLY A 9 25.65 -30.12 13.56
C GLY A 9 25.87 -31.38 12.72
N LEU A 10 26.35 -32.44 13.35
CA LEU A 10 26.54 -33.73 12.69
C LEU A 10 25.21 -34.38 12.26
N ARG A 11 24.18 -34.35 13.12
CA ARG A 11 22.84 -34.85 12.75
C ARG A 11 22.25 -34.06 11.59
N ALA A 12 22.45 -32.76 11.54
CA ALA A 12 22.04 -31.92 10.41
C ALA A 12 22.83 -32.25 9.13
N GLY A 13 24.14 -32.52 9.26
CA GLY A 13 24.98 -32.95 8.14
C GLY A 13 24.55 -34.30 7.55
N PHE A 14 24.25 -35.32 8.39
CA PHE A 14 23.73 -36.59 7.91
C PHE A 14 22.36 -36.49 7.24
N ARG A 15 21.47 -35.61 7.72
CA ARG A 15 20.20 -35.31 7.04
C ARG A 15 20.40 -34.57 5.74
N GLY A 16 21.49 -33.82 5.60
CA GLY A 16 21.89 -33.07 4.42
C GLY A 16 22.55 -33.88 3.33
N LEU A 17 22.76 -35.21 3.53
CA LEU A 17 23.33 -36.09 2.49
C LEU A 17 22.42 -36.07 1.26
N THR A 18 23.00 -35.65 0.12
CA THR A 18 22.34 -35.68 -1.19
C THR A 18 22.14 -37.12 -1.65
N THR A 19 21.37 -37.34 -2.71
CA THR A 19 21.22 -38.66 -3.34
C THR A 19 22.57 -39.25 -3.72
N ARG A 20 23.49 -38.41 -4.23
CA ARG A 20 24.87 -38.82 -4.57
C ARG A 20 25.62 -39.27 -3.31
N GLY A 21 25.61 -38.51 -2.24
CA GLY A 21 26.29 -38.87 -1.00
C GLY A 21 25.77 -40.17 -0.41
N ARG A 22 24.45 -40.40 -0.46
CA ARG A 22 23.82 -41.65 -0.01
C ARG A 22 24.21 -42.83 -0.90
N SER A 23 24.26 -42.65 -2.22
CA SER A 23 24.68 -43.70 -3.15
C SER A 23 26.13 -44.08 -2.95
N PHE A 24 27.03 -43.09 -2.77
CA PHE A 24 28.44 -43.35 -2.47
C PHE A 24 28.63 -44.09 -1.16
N LEU A 25 27.89 -43.69 -0.12
CA LEU A 25 27.94 -44.37 1.18
C LEU A 25 27.46 -45.84 1.09
N ALA A 26 26.32 -46.03 0.43
CA ALA A 26 25.78 -47.38 0.22
C ALA A 26 26.73 -48.26 -0.60
N ALA A 27 27.24 -47.74 -1.74
CA ALA A 27 28.20 -48.48 -2.56
C ALA A 27 29.50 -48.82 -1.78
N GLY A 28 29.99 -47.86 -0.98
CA GLY A 28 31.17 -48.09 -0.16
C GLY A 28 30.96 -49.15 0.89
N ILE A 29 29.82 -49.14 1.59
CA ILE A 29 29.48 -50.19 2.59
C ILE A 29 29.34 -51.53 1.90
N THR A 30 28.65 -51.60 0.74
CA THR A 30 28.52 -52.86 -0.01
C THR A 30 29.89 -53.38 -0.45
N ALA A 31 30.77 -52.51 -0.94
CA ALA A 31 32.12 -52.88 -1.37
C ALA A 31 32.96 -53.44 -0.20
N VAL A 32 32.84 -52.81 1.01
CA VAL A 32 33.51 -53.32 2.23
C VAL A 32 32.97 -54.70 2.61
N VAL A 33 31.66 -54.92 2.58
CA VAL A 33 31.06 -56.24 2.87
C VAL A 33 31.50 -57.28 1.87
N CYS A 34 31.48 -56.94 0.56
CA CYS A 34 31.96 -57.84 -0.51
C CYS A 34 33.47 -58.16 -0.36
N ALA A 35 34.31 -57.20 0.05
CA ALA A 35 35.72 -57.37 0.25
C ALA A 35 35.99 -58.43 1.34
N TYR A 36 35.20 -58.38 2.43
CA TYR A 36 35.28 -59.39 3.51
C TYR A 36 34.85 -60.80 3.08
N LEU A 37 33.81 -60.86 2.23
CA LEU A 37 33.29 -62.14 1.74
C LEU A 37 34.19 -62.78 0.67
N LEU A 38 34.89 -61.94 -0.10
CA LEU A 38 35.74 -62.38 -1.22
C LEU A 38 37.24 -62.39 -0.91
N ASP A 39 37.60 -62.01 0.33
CA ASP A 39 39.00 -61.90 0.81
C ASP A 39 39.88 -61.04 -0.14
N GLN A 40 39.32 -59.88 -0.61
CA GLN A 40 39.96 -59.01 -1.59
C GLN A 40 40.35 -57.66 -1.00
N ASP A 41 41.63 -57.46 -0.65
CA ASP A 41 42.18 -56.22 -0.11
C ASP A 41 42.00 -55.00 -1.00
N ALA A 42 42.06 -55.19 -2.32
CA ALA A 42 41.86 -54.10 -3.28
C ALA A 42 40.45 -53.54 -3.20
N LEU A 43 39.43 -54.41 -3.05
CA LEU A 43 38.02 -54.00 -2.93
C LEU A 43 37.76 -53.31 -1.58
N LEU A 44 38.45 -53.75 -0.53
CA LEU A 44 38.37 -53.07 0.79
C LEU A 44 38.85 -51.62 0.71
N ARG A 45 39.98 -51.35 0.04
CA ARG A 45 40.51 -50.01 -0.14
C ARG A 45 39.53 -49.09 -0.88
N VAL A 46 38.93 -49.61 -1.95
CA VAL A 46 37.90 -48.85 -2.73
C VAL A 46 36.67 -48.60 -1.87
N GLY A 47 36.17 -49.59 -1.11
CA GLY A 47 35.02 -49.47 -0.25
C GLY A 47 35.22 -48.43 0.88
N VAL A 48 36.40 -48.45 1.52
CA VAL A 48 36.76 -47.46 2.54
C VAL A 48 36.82 -46.05 1.90
N LEU A 49 37.46 -45.89 0.72
CA LEU A 49 37.55 -44.60 0.06
C LEU A 49 36.17 -44.03 -0.31
N LEU A 50 35.27 -44.86 -0.84
CA LEU A 50 33.92 -44.49 -1.21
C LEU A 50 33.08 -44.10 0.00
N SER A 51 33.26 -44.74 1.16
CA SER A 51 32.57 -44.46 2.39
C SER A 51 33.13 -43.22 3.09
N ALA A 52 34.46 -43.07 3.09
CA ALA A 52 35.12 -41.94 3.77
C ALA A 52 34.77 -40.59 3.15
N LEU A 53 34.62 -40.53 1.84
CA LEU A 53 34.39 -39.27 1.11
C LEU A 53 33.10 -38.55 1.54
N PRO A 54 31.89 -39.17 1.59
CA PRO A 54 30.69 -38.54 2.12
C PRO A 54 30.75 -38.23 3.61
N LEU A 55 31.48 -39.06 4.41
CA LEU A 55 31.66 -38.79 5.83
C LEU A 55 32.54 -37.55 6.07
N VAL A 56 33.60 -37.39 5.29
CA VAL A 56 34.45 -36.17 5.32
C VAL A 56 33.62 -34.97 4.91
N ALA A 57 32.81 -35.07 3.83
CA ALA A 57 31.93 -34.01 3.40
C ALA A 57 30.96 -33.57 4.52
N VAL A 58 30.33 -34.52 5.21
CA VAL A 58 29.45 -34.22 6.37
C VAL A 58 30.20 -33.49 7.46
N VAL A 59 31.42 -33.99 7.85
CA VAL A 59 32.25 -33.37 8.89
C VAL A 59 32.66 -31.93 8.47
N VAL A 60 33.09 -31.76 7.23
CA VAL A 60 33.47 -30.44 6.71
C VAL A 60 32.27 -29.47 6.77
N VAL A 61 31.11 -29.88 6.27
CA VAL A 61 29.90 -29.02 6.28
C VAL A 61 29.40 -28.77 7.72
N ALA A 62 29.42 -29.77 8.59
CA ALA A 62 29.01 -29.62 9.98
C ALA A 62 29.95 -28.72 10.80
N ASN A 63 31.27 -28.82 10.55
CA ASN A 63 32.26 -27.97 11.21
C ASN A 63 32.38 -26.57 10.63
N THR A 64 31.87 -26.38 9.41
CA THR A 64 31.87 -25.07 8.73
C THR A 64 30.84 -24.15 9.40
N ARG A 65 31.24 -23.57 10.51
CA ARG A 65 30.43 -22.55 11.22
C ARG A 65 30.60 -21.22 10.56
N TYR A 66 30.05 -21.05 9.33
CA TYR A 66 29.97 -19.72 8.73
C TYR A 66 28.99 -18.89 9.57
N ARG A 67 29.51 -17.89 10.26
CA ARG A 67 28.70 -16.85 10.87
C ARG A 67 28.42 -15.82 9.77
N VAL A 68 27.29 -16.00 9.13
CA VAL A 68 26.85 -15.08 8.07
C VAL A 68 25.65 -14.31 8.60
N ALA A 69 25.73 -12.98 8.53
CA ALA A 69 24.62 -12.10 8.78
C ALA A 69 24.00 -11.65 7.42
N SER A 70 22.72 -11.47 7.39
CA SER A 70 22.02 -10.97 6.21
C SER A 70 21.29 -9.68 6.50
N GLY A 71 21.36 -8.72 5.58
CA GLY A 71 20.57 -7.50 5.58
C GLY A 71 19.74 -7.41 4.31
N ARG A 72 18.51 -6.92 4.40
CA ARG A 72 17.66 -6.62 3.25
C ARG A 72 17.32 -5.13 3.24
N ARG A 73 17.35 -4.52 2.06
CA ARG A 73 16.88 -3.16 1.84
C ARG A 73 15.95 -3.13 0.64
N LEU A 74 14.80 -2.54 0.83
CA LEU A 74 13.80 -2.33 -0.21
C LEU A 74 13.88 -0.89 -0.73
N SER A 75 13.88 -0.72 -2.03
CA SER A 75 13.89 0.59 -2.70
C SER A 75 12.95 0.59 -3.90
N PRO A 76 11.81 1.30 -3.82
CA PRO A 76 11.22 1.89 -2.61
C PRO A 76 10.59 0.84 -1.67
N ARG A 77 10.28 1.19 -0.42
CA ARG A 77 9.53 0.34 0.51
C ARG A 77 8.05 0.25 0.15
N ARG A 78 7.52 1.30 -0.49
CA ARG A 78 6.19 1.37 -1.08
C ARG A 78 6.35 1.45 -2.58
N ALA A 79 5.86 0.46 -3.32
CA ALA A 79 5.82 0.46 -4.77
C ALA A 79 4.40 0.70 -5.25
N ILE A 80 4.23 1.42 -6.33
CA ILE A 80 2.93 1.57 -6.99
C ILE A 80 2.65 0.29 -7.79
N ALA A 81 1.40 -0.18 -7.81
CA ALA A 81 0.98 -1.32 -8.62
C ALA A 81 1.43 -1.14 -10.08
N GLY A 82 2.04 -2.19 -10.64
CA GLY A 82 2.62 -2.16 -11.97
C GLY A 82 4.04 -1.60 -12.06
N GLN A 83 4.58 -1.00 -10.99
CA GLN A 83 5.96 -0.51 -10.95
C GLN A 83 6.92 -1.53 -10.32
N GLU A 84 8.19 -1.43 -10.71
CA GLU A 84 9.24 -2.27 -10.16
C GLU A 84 9.77 -1.73 -8.82
N ALA A 85 9.96 -2.63 -7.86
CA ALA A 85 10.75 -2.38 -6.67
C ALA A 85 12.04 -3.20 -6.72
N ARG A 86 13.13 -2.63 -6.23
CA ARG A 86 14.42 -3.29 -6.15
C ARG A 86 14.69 -3.75 -4.74
N VAL A 87 15.03 -5.01 -4.61
CA VAL A 87 15.43 -5.66 -3.35
C VAL A 87 16.95 -5.81 -3.35
N HIS A 88 17.61 -5.22 -2.38
CA HIS A 88 19.05 -5.37 -2.16
C HIS A 88 19.25 -6.33 -0.99
N LEU A 89 19.99 -7.39 -1.23
CA LEU A 89 20.40 -8.37 -0.23
C LEU A 89 21.88 -8.19 0.02
N ARG A 90 22.24 -7.95 1.26
CA ARG A 90 23.62 -7.89 1.73
C ARG A 90 23.89 -9.09 2.61
N LEU A 91 24.97 -9.77 2.32
CA LEU A 91 25.47 -10.91 3.06
C LEU A 91 26.82 -10.58 3.64
N ASP A 92 26.94 -10.51 4.95
CA ASP A 92 28.17 -10.19 5.67
C ASP A 92 28.78 -11.48 6.27
N ASN A 93 30.04 -11.79 5.94
CA ASN A 93 30.76 -12.88 6.57
C ASN A 93 31.39 -12.40 7.88
N VAL A 94 30.75 -12.73 9.00
CA VAL A 94 31.24 -12.35 10.36
C VAL A 94 32.34 -13.29 10.85
N SER A 95 32.64 -14.37 10.10
CA SER A 95 33.66 -15.33 10.49
C SER A 95 35.08 -14.86 10.16
N ARG A 96 36.08 -15.53 10.75
CA ARG A 96 37.51 -15.29 10.44
C ARG A 96 38.04 -16.12 9.27
N VAL A 97 37.17 -16.97 8.70
CA VAL A 97 37.52 -17.83 7.57
C VAL A 97 36.66 -17.44 6.36
N PRO A 98 37.17 -17.55 5.14
CA PRO A 98 36.39 -17.28 3.95
C PRO A 98 35.26 -18.32 3.80
N THR A 99 34.17 -17.93 3.19
CA THR A 99 33.10 -18.87 2.86
C THR A 99 33.46 -19.69 1.61
N GLY A 100 32.87 -20.87 1.47
CA GLY A 100 32.83 -21.60 0.20
C GLY A 100 31.77 -21.00 -0.73
N LEU A 101 31.39 -21.80 -1.74
CA LEU A 101 30.30 -21.50 -2.65
C LEU A 101 28.98 -21.48 -1.85
N LEU A 102 28.22 -20.40 -1.99
CA LEU A 102 26.94 -20.21 -1.31
C LEU A 102 25.84 -20.08 -2.33
N LEU A 103 24.80 -20.87 -2.21
CA LEU A 103 23.57 -20.67 -2.99
C LEU A 103 22.58 -19.91 -2.10
N LEU A 104 22.21 -18.72 -2.52
CA LEU A 104 21.26 -17.85 -1.86
C LEU A 104 19.90 -17.95 -2.56
N GLU A 105 18.85 -18.26 -1.83
CA GLU A 105 17.47 -18.29 -2.33
C GLU A 105 16.59 -17.42 -1.45
N ASP A 106 15.92 -16.42 -2.02
CA ASP A 106 14.96 -15.61 -1.26
C ASP A 106 13.54 -16.11 -1.50
N LYS A 107 12.79 -16.26 -0.41
CA LYS A 107 11.39 -16.69 -0.50
C LYS A 107 10.52 -15.49 -0.83
N VAL A 108 10.02 -15.45 -2.05
CA VAL A 108 9.17 -14.38 -2.58
C VAL A 108 7.80 -14.97 -2.93
N PRO A 109 6.68 -14.30 -2.60
CA PRO A 109 5.36 -14.69 -3.08
C PRO A 109 5.32 -14.76 -4.61
N TYR A 110 4.59 -15.73 -5.17
CA TYR A 110 4.52 -15.95 -6.62
C TYR A 110 3.99 -14.74 -7.40
N VAL A 111 3.17 -13.91 -6.75
CA VAL A 111 2.60 -12.67 -7.33
C VAL A 111 3.68 -11.65 -7.69
N LEU A 112 4.81 -11.67 -7.01
CA LEU A 112 5.95 -10.77 -7.25
C LEU A 112 6.95 -11.31 -8.26
N GLY A 113 6.74 -12.54 -8.76
CA GLY A 113 7.60 -13.19 -9.74
C GLY A 113 8.26 -14.48 -9.23
N PRO A 114 9.21 -15.04 -9.99
CA PRO A 114 9.90 -16.26 -9.62
C PRO A 114 10.83 -16.03 -8.43
N ARG A 115 11.11 -17.10 -7.67
CA ARG A 115 12.05 -17.06 -6.55
C ARG A 115 13.46 -16.77 -7.04
N PRO A 116 14.08 -15.67 -6.60
CA PRO A 116 15.43 -15.34 -7.02
C PRO A 116 16.45 -16.29 -6.36
N ARG A 117 17.39 -16.76 -7.16
CA ARG A 117 18.49 -17.61 -6.74
C ARG A 117 19.79 -17.01 -7.20
N PHE A 118 20.76 -16.93 -6.30
CA PHE A 118 22.08 -16.39 -6.59
C PHE A 118 23.14 -17.39 -6.13
N VAL A 119 24.12 -17.59 -6.96
CA VAL A 119 25.34 -18.31 -6.60
C VAL A 119 26.35 -17.23 -6.21
N LEU A 120 26.77 -17.26 -4.98
CA LEU A 120 27.82 -16.39 -4.46
C LEU A 120 29.11 -17.20 -4.33
N ASP A 121 30.12 -16.69 -4.97
CA ASP A 121 31.47 -17.17 -4.77
C ASP A 121 31.95 -16.84 -3.37
N ARG A 122 33.17 -17.26 -3.07
CA ARG A 122 33.87 -17.00 -1.83
C ARG A 122 33.67 -15.59 -1.32
N VAL A 123 33.17 -15.46 -0.10
CA VAL A 123 33.14 -14.20 0.65
C VAL A 123 34.31 -14.18 1.62
N GLU A 124 35.18 -13.17 1.49
CA GLU A 124 36.35 -13.01 2.32
C GLU A 124 36.01 -12.88 3.83
N PRO A 125 36.93 -13.20 4.73
CA PRO A 125 36.74 -12.98 6.18
C PRO A 125 36.39 -11.52 6.46
N ARG A 126 35.32 -11.28 7.21
CA ARG A 126 34.77 -9.95 7.52
C ARG A 126 34.39 -9.13 6.27
N GLY A 127 34.37 -9.75 5.10
CA GLY A 127 33.88 -9.16 3.87
C GLY A 127 32.37 -9.27 3.71
N TYR A 128 31.85 -8.63 2.67
CA TYR A 128 30.43 -8.72 2.32
C TYR A 128 30.24 -8.94 0.81
N ARG A 129 29.07 -9.43 0.47
CA ARG A 129 28.56 -9.46 -0.92
C ARG A 129 27.16 -8.86 -0.95
N GLU A 130 26.90 -8.14 -2.01
CA GLU A 130 25.60 -7.54 -2.26
C GLU A 130 25.06 -8.04 -3.59
N VAL A 131 23.81 -8.48 -3.59
CA VAL A 131 23.05 -8.86 -4.77
C VAL A 131 21.73 -8.11 -4.78
N SER A 132 21.23 -7.82 -5.97
CA SER A 132 19.93 -7.16 -6.08
C SER A 132 19.07 -7.86 -7.13
N TYR A 133 17.76 -7.82 -6.89
CA TYR A 133 16.77 -8.31 -7.85
C TYR A 133 15.57 -7.36 -7.87
N ARG A 134 14.77 -7.48 -8.92
CA ARG A 134 13.57 -6.68 -9.10
C ARG A 134 12.34 -7.53 -8.83
N VAL A 135 11.35 -6.91 -8.24
CA VAL A 135 10.01 -7.47 -8.02
C VAL A 135 8.98 -6.50 -8.57
N ARG A 136 7.92 -7.04 -9.13
CA ARG A 136 6.79 -6.25 -9.64
C ARG A 136 5.50 -7.00 -9.35
N SER A 137 4.48 -6.26 -8.97
CA SER A 137 3.12 -6.77 -8.87
C SER A 137 2.15 -5.78 -9.48
N ASP A 138 1.21 -6.27 -10.26
CA ASP A 138 0.08 -5.48 -10.75
C ASP A 138 -1.08 -5.47 -9.74
N LEU A 139 -0.99 -6.31 -8.70
CA LEU A 139 -1.94 -6.36 -7.59
C LEU A 139 -1.37 -5.59 -6.39
N ARG A 140 -2.18 -4.71 -5.83
CA ARG A 140 -1.85 -4.06 -4.57
C ARG A 140 -1.88 -5.06 -3.41
N GLY A 141 -1.17 -4.76 -2.34
CA GLY A 141 -1.14 -5.62 -1.16
C GLY A 141 0.11 -5.45 -0.33
N ARG A 142 0.18 -6.21 0.77
CA ARG A 142 1.38 -6.35 1.60
C ARG A 142 2.00 -7.71 1.36
N TYR A 143 3.18 -7.72 0.80
CA TYR A 143 3.89 -8.93 0.41
C TYR A 143 5.09 -9.18 1.31
N PRO A 144 5.07 -10.25 2.13
CA PRO A 144 6.22 -10.63 2.92
C PRO A 144 7.33 -11.17 2.01
N LEU A 145 8.52 -10.60 2.13
CA LEU A 145 9.75 -11.04 1.47
C LEU A 145 10.63 -11.76 2.48
N GLY A 146 11.05 -12.96 2.16
CA GLY A 146 11.82 -13.84 3.05
C GLY A 146 10.98 -15.00 3.59
N PRO A 147 11.58 -15.85 4.43
CA PRO A 147 12.96 -15.78 4.90
C PRO A 147 13.99 -16.06 3.80
N LEU A 148 15.16 -15.42 3.92
CA LEU A 148 16.30 -15.71 3.06
C LEU A 148 16.86 -17.08 3.43
N GLN A 149 17.09 -17.94 2.45
CA GLN A 149 17.65 -19.27 2.61
C GLN A 149 19.06 -19.32 2.03
N LEU A 150 19.96 -19.85 2.81
CA LEU A 150 21.34 -20.08 2.43
C LEU A 150 21.56 -21.59 2.31
N ARG A 151 21.91 -22.07 1.14
CA ARG A 151 22.30 -23.45 0.92
C ARG A 151 23.81 -23.53 0.81
N LEU A 152 24.37 -24.37 1.67
CA LEU A 152 25.79 -24.69 1.72
C LEU A 152 25.97 -26.08 1.15
N ALA A 153 26.69 -26.20 0.06
CA ALA A 153 27.06 -27.49 -0.52
C ALA A 153 28.57 -27.73 -0.34
N ASP A 154 28.95 -28.97 -0.16
CA ASP A 154 30.34 -29.36 -0.23
C ASP A 154 30.84 -29.35 -1.68
N PRO A 155 32.18 -29.28 -1.92
CA PRO A 155 32.74 -29.22 -3.30
C PRO A 155 32.37 -30.41 -4.18
N PHE A 156 32.05 -31.56 -3.58
CA PHE A 156 31.71 -32.80 -4.30
C PHE A 156 30.20 -32.99 -4.50
N GLY A 157 29.37 -32.10 -3.90
CA GLY A 157 27.92 -32.19 -3.98
C GLY A 157 27.32 -33.38 -3.24
N MET A 158 28.00 -33.91 -2.23
CA MET A 158 27.57 -35.07 -1.44
C MET A 158 26.75 -34.69 -0.20
N CYS A 159 26.94 -33.46 0.30
CA CYS A 159 26.25 -32.94 1.46
C CYS A 159 25.75 -31.51 1.16
N GLU A 160 24.48 -31.25 1.44
CA GLU A 160 23.87 -29.93 1.33
C GLU A 160 23.13 -29.58 2.61
N VAL A 161 23.43 -28.44 3.20
CA VAL A 161 22.73 -27.95 4.41
C VAL A 161 22.08 -26.60 4.09
N THR A 162 20.78 -26.53 4.31
CA THR A 162 20.01 -25.29 4.17
C THR A 162 19.85 -24.61 5.51
N ARG A 163 20.19 -23.34 5.59
CA ARG A 163 19.96 -22.47 6.74
C ARG A 163 19.01 -21.35 6.33
N ALA A 164 17.96 -21.11 7.10
CA ALA A 164 17.05 -20.01 6.90
C ALA A 164 17.36 -18.89 7.91
N PHE A 165 17.35 -17.66 7.44
CA PHE A 165 17.37 -16.48 8.30
C PHE A 165 15.94 -16.20 8.78
N THR A 166 15.79 -15.70 9.99
CA THR A 166 14.46 -15.40 10.56
C THR A 166 13.91 -14.06 10.11
N ALA A 167 14.76 -13.18 9.59
CA ALA A 167 14.34 -11.85 9.17
C ALA A 167 13.49 -11.88 7.89
N SER A 168 12.36 -11.22 7.94
CA SER A 168 11.48 -10.96 6.80
C SER A 168 11.15 -9.47 6.75
N ASP A 169 10.99 -8.93 5.55
CA ASP A 169 10.54 -7.56 5.31
C ASP A 169 9.23 -7.58 4.55
N VAL A 170 8.47 -6.49 4.64
CA VAL A 170 7.20 -6.36 3.94
C VAL A 170 7.33 -5.30 2.86
N LEU A 171 7.09 -5.68 1.61
CA LEU A 171 6.88 -4.75 0.52
C LEU A 171 5.40 -4.39 0.46
N THR A 172 5.09 -3.10 0.59
CA THR A 172 3.72 -2.60 0.38
C THR A 172 3.58 -2.15 -1.07
N VAL A 173 2.67 -2.78 -1.80
CA VAL A 173 2.28 -2.34 -3.14
C VAL A 173 0.99 -1.54 -3.01
N VAL A 174 1.10 -0.24 -3.23
CA VAL A 174 -0.01 0.72 -3.14
C VAL A 174 -0.76 0.79 -4.47
N PRO A 175 -2.05 1.19 -4.47
CA PRO A 175 -2.79 1.35 -5.71
C PRO A 175 -2.16 2.39 -6.65
N LEU A 176 -2.51 2.30 -7.93
CA LEU A 176 -2.09 3.28 -8.94
C LEU A 176 -2.67 4.65 -8.59
N VAL A 177 -1.80 5.63 -8.42
CA VAL A 177 -2.15 7.04 -8.22
C VAL A 177 -1.92 7.78 -9.55
N GLN A 178 -2.96 8.40 -10.07
CA GLN A 178 -2.91 9.22 -11.29
C GLN A 178 -2.93 10.69 -10.91
N ALA A 179 -2.09 11.50 -11.54
CA ALA A 179 -2.10 12.95 -11.35
C ALA A 179 -3.40 13.55 -11.89
N LEU A 180 -4.11 14.28 -11.04
CA LEU A 180 -5.39 14.90 -11.41
C LEU A 180 -5.18 16.37 -11.78
N PRO A 181 -5.89 16.85 -12.83
CA PRO A 181 -5.82 18.24 -13.21
C PRO A 181 -6.48 19.16 -12.16
N TYR A 182 -6.08 20.42 -12.18
CA TYR A 182 -6.76 21.44 -11.38
C TYR A 182 -8.17 21.65 -11.87
N VAL A 183 -9.14 21.48 -10.98
CA VAL A 183 -10.56 21.70 -11.23
C VAL A 183 -11.11 22.61 -10.13
N ARG A 184 -11.88 23.62 -10.51
CA ARG A 184 -12.60 24.48 -9.56
C ARG A 184 -13.85 23.74 -9.08
N LEU A 185 -13.75 23.16 -7.90
CA LEU A 185 -14.87 22.49 -7.27
C LEU A 185 -15.74 23.55 -6.59
N SER A 186 -16.83 23.96 -7.23
CA SER A 186 -17.92 24.84 -6.70
C SER A 186 -17.56 26.06 -5.86
N GLY A 187 -17.99 27.22 -6.33
CA GLY A 187 -17.71 28.57 -5.84
C GLY A 187 -17.95 28.92 -4.36
N GLU A 188 -18.68 28.14 -3.59
CA GLU A 188 -18.92 28.43 -2.18
C GLU A 188 -17.76 27.99 -1.26
N TRP A 189 -16.96 27.04 -1.68
CA TRP A 189 -15.83 26.52 -0.90
C TRP A 189 -14.54 27.33 -1.04
N LEU A 190 -14.40 28.06 -2.14
CA LEU A 190 -13.27 28.97 -2.39
C LEU A 190 -13.40 30.29 -1.61
N GLY A 191 -14.58 30.58 -1.09
CA GLY A 191 -14.87 31.87 -0.46
C GLY A 191 -14.16 32.11 0.88
N GLN A 192 -13.83 31.06 1.63
CA GLN A 192 -13.20 31.25 2.94
C GLN A 192 -11.70 30.93 2.98
N GLY A 193 -11.20 30.00 2.15
CA GLY A 193 -9.79 29.59 2.21
C GLY A 193 -8.89 30.39 1.25
N GLU A 194 -9.31 30.62 0.00
CA GLU A 194 -8.47 31.32 -0.97
C GLU A 194 -8.54 32.85 -0.86
N SER A 195 -9.67 33.40 -0.44
CA SER A 195 -9.75 34.84 -0.16
C SER A 195 -8.83 35.22 1.00
N HIS A 196 -8.75 34.38 2.06
CA HIS A 196 -7.83 34.62 3.16
C HIS A 196 -6.36 34.39 2.75
N SER A 197 -6.06 33.36 1.95
CA SER A 197 -4.70 33.12 1.45
C SER A 197 -4.24 34.19 0.47
N ARG A 198 -5.13 34.69 -0.41
CA ARG A 198 -4.79 35.79 -1.32
C ARG A 198 -4.68 37.12 -0.61
N THR A 199 -5.52 37.38 0.37
CA THR A 199 -5.42 38.58 1.20
C THR A 199 -4.14 38.54 2.04
N LEU A 200 -3.77 37.37 2.58
CA LEU A 200 -2.50 37.18 3.30
C LEU A 200 -1.26 37.23 2.38
N ALA A 201 -1.39 36.82 1.09
CA ALA A 201 -0.28 36.90 0.11
C ALA A 201 -0.11 38.28 -0.51
N LEU A 202 -1.17 39.10 -0.56
CA LEU A 202 -1.14 40.49 -1.05
C LEU A 202 -0.88 41.51 0.04
N ALA A 203 -1.20 41.16 1.28
CA ALA A 203 -0.94 41.94 2.46
C ALA A 203 0.37 41.46 3.07
N GLY A 204 1.40 42.27 3.00
CA GLY A 204 2.66 41.97 3.66
C GLY A 204 2.43 41.63 5.15
N ASN A 205 3.48 41.21 5.83
CA ASN A 205 3.54 40.70 7.22
C ASN A 205 2.76 41.48 8.31
N ASP A 206 1.91 42.45 7.99
CA ASP A 206 1.24 43.37 8.91
C ASP A 206 -0.31 43.21 9.01
N ASP A 207 -0.96 42.31 8.27
CA ASP A 207 -2.42 42.14 8.35
C ASP A 207 -2.85 41.09 9.39
N VAL A 208 -2.69 41.49 10.60
CA VAL A 208 -3.37 40.91 11.75
C VAL A 208 -4.77 41.45 11.77
N ILE A 209 -5.80 40.61 11.77
CA ILE A 209 -7.18 41.03 11.98
C ILE A 209 -7.29 41.65 13.38
N LEU A 210 -7.46 42.95 13.38
CA LEU A 210 -7.58 43.74 14.60
C LEU A 210 -9.06 43.87 14.91
N ARG A 211 -9.42 43.61 16.15
CA ARG A 211 -10.75 43.91 16.67
C ARG A 211 -10.65 44.82 17.90
N GLU A 212 -11.72 45.51 18.21
CA GLU A 212 -11.82 46.26 19.45
C GLU A 212 -11.70 45.34 20.67
N TYR A 213 -11.05 45.87 21.71
CA TYR A 213 -10.89 45.21 23.00
C TYR A 213 -12.25 44.96 23.64
N ARG A 214 -12.45 43.77 24.18
CA ARG A 214 -13.60 43.44 25.02
C ARG A 214 -13.13 43.11 26.43
N PRO A 215 -13.92 43.47 27.48
CA PRO A 215 -13.59 43.11 28.85
C PRO A 215 -13.35 41.58 28.95
N GLY A 216 -12.14 41.20 29.40
CA GLY A 216 -11.71 39.80 29.49
C GLY A 216 -10.67 39.38 28.47
N ASP A 217 -10.34 40.20 27.48
CA ASP A 217 -9.24 39.93 26.54
C ASP A 217 -7.87 40.12 27.23
N ASP A 218 -6.89 39.30 26.82
CA ASP A 218 -5.52 39.41 27.32
C ASP A 218 -4.83 40.67 26.79
N LEU A 219 -4.49 41.57 27.70
CA LEU A 219 -3.80 42.83 27.40
C LEU A 219 -2.44 42.64 26.72
N ARG A 220 -1.82 41.45 26.81
CA ARG A 220 -0.58 41.12 26.09
C ARG A 220 -0.77 41.03 24.59
N ARG A 221 -2.03 40.87 24.13
CA ARG A 221 -2.40 40.78 22.71
C ARG A 221 -2.83 42.10 22.09
N VAL A 222 -2.69 43.20 22.85
CA VAL A 222 -3.00 44.55 22.35
C VAL A 222 -1.97 44.96 21.30
N HIS A 223 -2.47 45.40 20.13
CA HIS A 223 -1.64 45.92 19.05
C HIS A 223 -1.48 47.44 19.20
N TRP A 224 -0.49 47.88 19.96
CA TRP A 224 -0.26 49.25 20.33
C TRP A 224 -0.20 50.25 19.18
N ARG A 225 0.36 49.87 18.05
CA ARG A 225 0.45 50.72 16.85
C ARG A 225 -0.93 51.06 16.29
N SER A 226 -1.83 50.08 16.24
CA SER A 226 -3.21 50.31 15.77
C SER A 226 -4.05 51.00 16.83
N THR A 227 -3.87 50.71 18.12
CA THR A 227 -4.45 51.44 19.22
C THR A 227 -4.13 52.92 19.15
N ALA A 228 -2.87 53.29 18.86
CA ALA A 228 -2.47 54.67 18.69
C ALA A 228 -3.06 55.34 17.42
N LYS A 229 -3.35 54.55 16.36
CA LYS A 229 -3.94 55.07 15.13
C LYS A 229 -5.44 55.31 15.21
N TYR A 230 -6.15 54.39 15.90
CA TYR A 230 -7.62 54.41 15.96
C TYR A 230 -8.15 55.04 17.25
N GLY A 231 -7.32 55.27 18.26
CA GLY A 231 -7.70 55.86 19.53
C GLY A 231 -8.41 54.92 20.52
N GLU A 232 -8.64 53.66 20.09
CA GLU A 232 -9.32 52.62 20.89
C GLU A 232 -8.44 51.41 21.04
N LEU A 233 -8.55 50.66 22.14
CA LEU A 233 -7.75 49.46 22.36
C LEU A 233 -8.06 48.39 21.31
N MET A 234 -7.06 48.05 20.50
CA MET A 234 -7.17 47.04 19.44
C MET A 234 -6.42 45.80 19.85
N VAL A 235 -7.10 44.64 19.78
CA VAL A 235 -6.51 43.33 20.12
C VAL A 235 -6.27 42.53 18.87
N ARG A 236 -5.10 41.88 18.80
CA ARG A 236 -4.73 40.94 17.76
C ARG A 236 -5.53 39.64 17.91
N ARG A 237 -6.39 39.32 16.96
CA ARG A 237 -7.06 38.03 16.84
C ARG A 237 -6.22 37.09 16.00
N GLU A 238 -5.68 36.06 16.60
CA GLU A 238 -5.10 34.95 15.87
C GLU A 238 -6.25 34.03 15.42
N GLU A 239 -6.71 34.20 14.21
CA GLU A 239 -7.56 33.18 13.58
C GLU A 239 -6.61 32.10 13.01
N GLN A 240 -6.64 30.92 13.61
CA GLN A 240 -6.05 29.76 12.96
C GLN A 240 -6.86 29.49 11.69
N PRO A 241 -6.27 29.59 10.49
CA PRO A 241 -6.98 29.29 9.27
C PRO A 241 -7.47 27.85 9.34
N GLN A 242 -8.77 27.64 9.42
CA GLN A 242 -9.34 26.30 9.39
C GLN A 242 -9.09 25.73 7.99
N LYS A 243 -8.25 24.71 7.92
CA LYS A 243 -8.02 23.98 6.65
C LYS A 243 -9.33 23.37 6.19
N ALA A 244 -9.63 23.54 4.92
CA ALA A 244 -10.79 22.92 4.31
C ALA A 244 -10.74 21.40 4.50
N ARG A 245 -11.87 20.81 4.91
CA ARG A 245 -11.97 19.36 5.13
C ARG A 245 -12.52 18.66 3.92
N ALA A 246 -12.04 17.44 3.66
CA ALA A 246 -12.54 16.59 2.61
C ALA A 246 -12.66 15.15 3.12
N THR A 247 -13.77 14.51 2.82
CA THR A 247 -13.96 13.08 3.07
C THR A 247 -14.07 12.36 1.74
N VAL A 248 -13.24 11.33 1.55
CA VAL A 248 -13.31 10.47 0.37
C VAL A 248 -13.91 9.14 0.81
N LEU A 249 -15.12 8.84 0.34
CA LEU A 249 -15.85 7.62 0.65
C LEU A 249 -15.58 6.55 -0.41
N LEU A 250 -15.08 5.40 0.03
CA LEU A 250 -14.93 4.19 -0.79
C LEU A 250 -16.03 3.19 -0.43
N ASP A 251 -16.81 2.83 -1.43
CA ASP A 251 -17.72 1.67 -1.35
C ASP A 251 -16.90 0.39 -1.54
N THR A 252 -16.87 -0.45 -0.49
CA THR A 252 -16.17 -1.75 -0.55
C THR A 252 -17.13 -2.93 -0.61
N ARG A 253 -18.45 -2.71 -0.70
CA ARG A 253 -19.45 -3.78 -0.71
C ARG A 253 -19.27 -4.69 -1.93
N GLU A 254 -19.15 -6.01 -1.70
CA GLU A 254 -18.99 -6.99 -2.78
C GLU A 254 -20.15 -6.94 -3.78
N ILE A 255 -21.38 -6.76 -3.28
CA ILE A 255 -22.59 -6.66 -4.12
C ILE A 255 -22.55 -5.44 -5.05
N GLY A 256 -21.80 -4.38 -4.69
CA GLY A 256 -21.68 -3.14 -5.45
C GLY A 256 -20.66 -3.22 -6.60
N HIS A 257 -19.84 -4.26 -6.67
CA HIS A 257 -18.75 -4.35 -7.63
C HIS A 257 -18.85 -5.56 -8.55
N ARG A 258 -18.19 -5.49 -9.72
CA ARG A 258 -18.16 -6.56 -10.72
C ARG A 258 -16.75 -6.67 -11.32
N GLY A 259 -16.49 -7.85 -11.89
CA GLY A 259 -15.17 -8.18 -12.44
C GLY A 259 -14.25 -8.77 -11.39
N SER A 260 -13.07 -9.20 -11.81
CA SER A 260 -12.05 -9.79 -10.94
C SER A 260 -10.65 -9.33 -11.34
N GLY A 261 -9.71 -9.39 -10.39
CA GLY A 261 -8.34 -9.01 -10.62
C GLY A 261 -8.14 -7.50 -10.88
N PRO A 262 -7.01 -7.10 -11.49
CA PRO A 262 -6.62 -5.69 -11.63
C PRO A 262 -7.58 -4.83 -12.46
N ALA A 263 -8.39 -5.47 -13.32
CA ALA A 263 -9.35 -4.78 -14.18
C ALA A 263 -10.77 -4.73 -13.59
N SER A 264 -10.98 -5.11 -12.33
CA SER A 264 -12.30 -5.04 -11.67
C SER A 264 -12.75 -3.60 -11.40
N SER A 265 -14.05 -3.42 -11.24
CA SER A 265 -14.61 -2.11 -10.84
C SER A 265 -14.13 -1.66 -9.46
N PHE A 266 -13.83 -2.62 -8.57
CA PHE A 266 -13.28 -2.33 -7.25
C PHE A 266 -11.86 -1.77 -7.32
N GLU A 267 -10.97 -2.39 -8.12
CA GLU A 267 -9.60 -1.88 -8.31
C GLU A 267 -9.59 -0.49 -8.94
N TRP A 268 -10.50 -0.24 -9.90
CA TRP A 268 -10.70 1.09 -10.45
C TRP A 268 -11.13 2.09 -9.36
N ALA A 269 -12.10 1.72 -8.52
CA ALA A 269 -12.59 2.55 -7.41
C ALA A 269 -11.46 2.88 -6.42
N VAL A 270 -10.66 1.89 -6.04
CA VAL A 270 -9.50 2.07 -5.13
C VAL A 270 -8.45 3.01 -5.74
N SER A 271 -8.15 2.88 -7.05
CA SER A 271 -7.23 3.77 -7.77
C SER A 271 -7.78 5.21 -7.85
N CYS A 272 -9.09 5.35 -8.07
CA CYS A 272 -9.77 6.65 -8.07
C CYS A 272 -9.67 7.32 -6.69
N VAL A 273 -9.99 6.60 -5.61
CA VAL A 273 -9.86 7.09 -4.22
C VAL A 273 -8.43 7.51 -3.91
N ALA A 274 -7.43 6.69 -4.26
CA ALA A 274 -6.03 7.01 -4.05
C ALA A 274 -5.61 8.29 -4.76
N SER A 275 -6.05 8.47 -6.01
CA SER A 275 -5.75 9.64 -6.84
C SER A 275 -6.42 10.90 -6.30
N VAL A 276 -7.71 10.81 -5.96
CA VAL A 276 -8.50 11.94 -5.40
C VAL A 276 -7.98 12.34 -4.03
N ALA A 277 -7.74 11.38 -3.13
CA ALA A 277 -7.24 11.68 -1.79
C ALA A 277 -5.86 12.35 -1.83
N THR A 278 -4.94 11.85 -2.65
CA THR A 278 -3.62 12.45 -2.83
C THR A 278 -3.72 13.86 -3.39
N HIS A 279 -4.54 14.06 -4.43
CA HIS A 279 -4.77 15.38 -5.03
C HIS A 279 -5.32 16.40 -4.02
N LEU A 280 -6.32 16.01 -3.21
CA LEU A 280 -6.90 16.89 -2.19
C LEU A 280 -5.90 17.25 -1.09
N LEU A 281 -5.05 16.30 -0.66
CA LEU A 281 -3.98 16.54 0.29
C LEU A 281 -2.93 17.53 -0.25
N GLU A 282 -2.52 17.38 -1.51
CA GLU A 282 -1.61 18.31 -2.21
C GLU A 282 -2.20 19.71 -2.31
N ARG A 283 -3.52 19.82 -2.35
CA ARG A 283 -4.27 21.08 -2.32
C ARG A 283 -4.44 21.69 -0.92
N GLY A 284 -3.91 21.05 0.11
CA GLY A 284 -3.98 21.54 1.47
C GLY A 284 -5.29 21.21 2.20
N TYR A 285 -6.15 20.34 1.63
CA TYR A 285 -7.31 19.83 2.37
C TYR A 285 -6.89 18.90 3.49
N GLN A 286 -7.61 18.95 4.61
CA GLN A 286 -7.57 17.87 5.59
C GLN A 286 -8.43 16.72 5.07
N THR A 287 -7.78 15.73 4.47
CA THR A 287 -8.46 14.63 3.79
C THR A 287 -8.54 13.39 4.68
N GLN A 288 -9.72 12.77 4.72
CA GLN A 288 -10.00 11.52 5.42
C GLN A 288 -10.57 10.51 4.43
N LEU A 289 -10.03 9.30 4.42
CA LEU A 289 -10.65 8.15 3.77
C LEU A 289 -11.71 7.56 4.70
N LEU A 290 -12.88 7.26 4.16
CA LEU A 290 -13.96 6.54 4.85
C LEU A 290 -14.39 5.36 3.99
N THR A 291 -14.68 4.22 4.60
CA THR A 291 -15.26 3.06 3.91
C THR A 291 -16.71 2.84 4.35
N ASP A 292 -17.47 2.06 3.58
CA ASP A 292 -18.83 1.64 3.93
C ASP A 292 -18.90 0.89 5.28
N THR A 293 -17.79 0.25 5.69
CA THR A 293 -17.66 -0.43 6.99
C THR A 293 -17.52 0.53 8.17
N GLY A 294 -17.36 1.85 7.92
CA GLY A 294 -17.12 2.87 8.94
C GLY A 294 -15.64 3.05 9.31
N LEU A 295 -14.72 2.36 8.61
CA LEU A 295 -13.29 2.58 8.82
C LEU A 295 -12.91 3.98 8.30
N ALA A 296 -12.36 4.79 9.19
CA ALA A 296 -11.87 6.14 8.89
C ALA A 296 -10.34 6.21 9.01
N VAL A 297 -9.66 6.76 8.00
CA VAL A 297 -8.19 6.92 7.96
C VAL A 297 -7.85 8.35 7.47
N PRO A 298 -7.13 9.15 8.25
CA PRO A 298 -6.75 8.92 9.65
C PRO A 298 -7.97 8.85 10.57
N GLY A 299 -7.83 8.11 11.68
CA GLY A 299 -8.90 7.95 12.67
C GLY A 299 -9.29 9.26 13.35
N PRO A 300 -10.43 9.27 14.08
CA PRO A 300 -10.89 10.46 14.78
C PRO A 300 -9.83 10.93 15.79
N GLY A 301 -9.55 12.26 15.78
CA GLY A 301 -8.55 12.89 16.64
C GLY A 301 -7.12 12.97 16.10
N ALA A 302 -6.78 12.21 15.05
CA ALA A 302 -5.43 12.25 14.46
C ALA A 302 -5.20 13.41 13.48
N GLY A 303 -6.25 14.18 13.15
CA GLY A 303 -6.23 15.17 12.06
C GLY A 303 -5.47 16.48 12.34
N GLY A 304 -4.96 16.69 13.56
CA GLY A 304 -4.37 17.99 13.94
C GLY A 304 -2.86 18.13 13.68
N HIS A 305 -2.12 17.05 13.61
CA HIS A 305 -0.66 17.09 13.67
C HIS A 305 0.06 16.38 12.50
N ASN A 306 -0.66 15.67 11.63
CA ASN A 306 -0.03 14.94 10.54
C ASN A 306 0.25 15.84 9.35
N ASN A 307 1.48 15.78 8.83
CA ASN A 307 1.83 16.37 7.56
C ASN A 307 1.03 15.69 6.42
N ALA A 308 0.76 16.42 5.33
CA ALA A 308 0.03 15.88 4.16
C ALA A 308 0.67 14.60 3.60
N ALA A 309 2.00 14.53 3.60
CA ALA A 309 2.75 13.36 3.15
C ALA A 309 2.51 12.12 4.05
N ASP A 310 2.45 12.30 5.36
CA ASP A 310 2.19 11.21 6.31
C ASP A 310 0.75 10.70 6.18
N THR A 311 -0.21 11.62 6.03
CA THR A 311 -1.63 11.29 5.82
C THR A 311 -1.82 10.54 4.50
N SER A 312 -1.18 11.00 3.41
CA SER A 312 -1.18 10.30 2.12
C SER A 312 -0.63 8.88 2.27
N GLY A 313 0.50 8.73 2.98
CA GLY A 313 1.07 7.42 3.26
C GLY A 313 0.11 6.49 4.01
N LEU A 314 -0.60 6.99 5.03
CA LEU A 314 -1.56 6.20 5.81
C LEU A 314 -2.76 5.77 4.94
N ILE A 315 -3.29 6.66 4.12
CA ILE A 315 -4.40 6.37 3.22
C ILE A 315 -3.99 5.33 2.19
N LEU A 316 -2.83 5.48 1.55
CA LEU A 316 -2.32 4.53 0.56
C LEU A 316 -2.03 3.17 1.17
N ASP A 317 -1.49 3.10 2.40
CA ASP A 317 -1.26 1.84 3.12
C ASP A 317 -2.58 1.14 3.48
N ALA A 318 -3.62 1.90 3.84
CA ALA A 318 -4.97 1.37 4.10
C ALA A 318 -5.60 0.84 2.79
N LEU A 319 -5.49 1.61 1.71
CA LEU A 319 -5.98 1.19 0.39
C LEU A 319 -5.22 -0.02 -0.16
N ALA A 320 -3.94 -0.20 0.17
CA ALA A 320 -3.18 -1.37 -0.26
C ALA A 320 -3.77 -2.69 0.27
N VAL A 321 -4.41 -2.66 1.44
CA VAL A 321 -5.01 -3.84 2.08
C VAL A 321 -6.54 -3.82 2.11
N ALA A 322 -7.16 -2.85 1.45
CA ALA A 322 -8.62 -2.78 1.37
C ALA A 322 -9.15 -3.94 0.53
N ASP A 323 -10.07 -4.71 1.09
CA ASP A 323 -10.75 -5.81 0.43
C ASP A 323 -12.25 -5.53 0.32
N LEU A 324 -12.94 -6.31 -0.50
CA LEU A 324 -14.38 -6.28 -0.58
C LEU A 324 -15.00 -6.67 0.75
N SER A 325 -16.07 -5.97 1.14
CA SER A 325 -16.82 -6.22 2.37
C SER A 325 -18.10 -7.00 2.07
N ASP A 326 -18.49 -7.89 2.99
CA ASP A 326 -19.77 -8.60 2.94
C ASP A 326 -20.95 -7.68 3.28
N GLY A 327 -20.71 -6.38 3.50
CA GLY A 327 -21.72 -5.39 3.87
C GLY A 327 -22.78 -5.21 2.78
N GLY A 328 -24.05 -5.22 3.17
CA GLY A 328 -25.16 -4.95 2.24
C GLY A 328 -25.51 -3.46 2.12
N THR A 329 -25.05 -2.59 3.03
CA THR A 329 -25.51 -1.21 3.13
C THR A 329 -24.36 -0.24 3.46
N LEU A 330 -24.55 1.03 3.13
CA LEU A 330 -23.64 2.15 3.46
C LEU A 330 -23.90 2.75 4.85
N SER A 331 -24.76 2.15 5.67
CA SER A 331 -25.27 2.75 6.92
C SER A 331 -24.17 3.07 7.95
N ARG A 332 -23.10 2.26 8.00
CA ARG A 332 -22.00 2.49 8.94
C ARG A 332 -21.14 3.70 8.59
N ALA A 333 -21.13 4.10 7.33
CA ALA A 333 -20.47 5.32 6.89
C ALA A 333 -21.28 6.59 7.22
N GLU A 334 -22.60 6.46 7.43
CA GLU A 334 -23.47 7.61 7.70
C GLU A 334 -23.11 8.34 9.00
N GLU A 335 -22.77 7.61 10.07
CA GLU A 335 -22.45 8.21 11.37
C GLU A 335 -21.19 9.09 11.35
N PRO A 336 -20.04 8.62 10.83
CA PRO A 336 -18.86 9.46 10.65
C PRO A 336 -19.12 10.67 9.73
N LEU A 337 -19.95 10.53 8.70
CA LEU A 337 -20.31 11.63 7.82
C LEU A 337 -21.21 12.67 8.51
N ARG A 338 -22.05 12.23 9.46
CA ARG A 338 -22.90 13.13 10.25
C ARG A 338 -22.13 13.94 11.29
N THR A 339 -21.08 13.33 11.87
CA THR A 339 -20.24 13.95 12.90
C THR A 339 -19.05 14.72 12.34
N GLY A 340 -18.65 14.43 11.08
CA GLY A 340 -17.46 15.00 10.44
C GLY A 340 -17.51 16.49 10.09
N GLY A 341 -18.66 17.14 10.22
CA GLY A 341 -18.85 18.57 9.95
C GLY A 341 -18.95 18.94 8.46
N GLU A 342 -19.12 20.23 8.19
CA GLU A 342 -19.22 20.76 6.83
C GLU A 342 -17.89 20.59 6.06
N GLY A 343 -17.88 19.82 4.99
CA GLY A 343 -16.72 19.53 4.19
C GLY A 343 -17.06 19.08 2.77
N LEU A 344 -16.06 18.94 1.93
CA LEU A 344 -16.20 18.29 0.62
C LEU A 344 -16.35 16.79 0.80
N LEU A 345 -17.42 16.20 0.27
CA LEU A 345 -17.61 14.76 0.20
C LEU A 345 -17.38 14.29 -1.24
N VAL A 346 -16.42 13.39 -1.43
CA VAL A 346 -16.21 12.71 -2.72
C VAL A 346 -16.49 11.22 -2.49
N ALA A 347 -17.56 10.70 -3.09
CA ALA A 347 -17.99 9.32 -2.92
C ALA A 347 -17.71 8.53 -4.21
N ILE A 348 -17.03 7.40 -4.09
CA ILE A 348 -16.82 6.43 -5.16
C ILE A 348 -17.68 5.22 -4.84
N LEU A 349 -18.73 5.04 -5.65
CA LEU A 349 -19.86 4.17 -5.34
C LEU A 349 -20.04 3.13 -6.44
N GLY A 350 -20.23 1.88 -6.02
CA GLY A 350 -20.62 0.79 -6.88
C GLY A 350 -22.11 0.82 -7.23
N GLU A 351 -22.70 -0.36 -7.41
CA GLU A 351 -24.14 -0.49 -7.66
C GLU A 351 -24.95 -0.12 -6.42
N LEU A 352 -25.95 0.73 -6.61
CA LEU A 352 -26.83 1.22 -5.54
C LEU A 352 -28.25 0.72 -5.76
N ASP A 353 -28.97 0.41 -4.68
CA ASP A 353 -30.41 0.26 -4.70
C ASP A 353 -31.14 1.60 -4.48
N ASP A 354 -32.45 1.61 -4.63
CA ASP A 354 -33.28 2.81 -4.45
C ASP A 354 -33.24 3.35 -3.02
N THR A 355 -33.11 2.47 -2.01
CA THR A 355 -33.03 2.85 -0.61
C THR A 355 -31.72 3.56 -0.30
N GLN A 356 -30.63 3.02 -0.81
CA GLN A 356 -29.28 3.61 -0.68
C GLN A 356 -29.19 4.94 -1.42
N THR A 357 -29.75 5.01 -2.62
CA THR A 357 -29.83 6.27 -3.40
C THR A 357 -30.58 7.36 -2.63
N ALA A 358 -31.70 7.03 -2.02
CA ALA A 358 -32.47 7.98 -1.21
C ALA A 358 -31.73 8.40 0.09
N ARG A 359 -30.98 7.50 0.72
CA ARG A 359 -30.16 7.82 1.90
C ARG A 359 -29.00 8.76 1.54
N LEU A 360 -28.28 8.49 0.46
CA LEU A 360 -27.22 9.38 -0.03
C LEU A 360 -27.76 10.77 -0.40
N GLY A 361 -28.97 10.85 -0.98
CA GLY A 361 -29.64 12.11 -1.24
C GLY A 361 -29.81 12.96 0.02
N ARG A 362 -30.15 12.35 1.16
CA ARG A 362 -30.30 13.04 2.46
C ARG A 362 -28.96 13.48 3.06
N LEU A 363 -27.88 12.78 2.82
CA LEU A 363 -26.55 13.16 3.30
C LEU A 363 -26.05 14.45 2.64
N ARG A 364 -26.44 14.73 1.40
CA ARG A 364 -26.03 15.93 0.65
C ARG A 364 -26.37 17.25 1.38
N SER A 365 -27.52 17.34 2.04
CA SER A 365 -27.95 18.55 2.74
C SER A 365 -27.05 18.96 3.90
N ARG A 366 -26.14 18.09 4.32
CA ARG A 366 -25.22 18.28 5.46
C ARG A 366 -23.78 18.49 5.06
N THR A 367 -23.46 18.45 3.75
CA THR A 367 -22.11 18.63 3.24
C THR A 367 -21.98 19.93 2.45
N GLY A 368 -20.84 20.62 2.54
CA GLY A 368 -20.56 21.84 1.78
C GLY A 368 -20.53 21.64 0.27
N GLY A 369 -20.04 20.45 -0.17
CA GLY A 369 -20.04 20.00 -1.56
C GLY A 369 -20.08 18.48 -1.62
N ALA A 370 -20.75 17.89 -2.63
CA ALA A 370 -20.80 16.45 -2.81
C ALA A 370 -20.62 16.04 -4.27
N ILE A 371 -19.64 15.20 -4.50
CA ILE A 371 -19.30 14.62 -5.81
C ILE A 371 -19.44 13.11 -5.69
N ALA A 372 -20.13 12.47 -6.62
CA ALA A 372 -20.29 11.03 -6.68
C ALA A 372 -19.75 10.48 -8.01
N PHE A 373 -18.74 9.63 -7.94
CA PHE A 373 -18.36 8.74 -9.03
C PHE A 373 -19.21 7.50 -8.93
N LEU A 374 -20.20 7.38 -9.80
CA LEU A 374 -21.12 6.26 -9.80
C LEU A 374 -20.72 5.26 -10.88
N LEU A 375 -20.32 4.06 -10.48
CA LEU A 375 -19.82 3.02 -11.38
C LEU A 375 -20.98 2.31 -12.06
N ASP A 376 -20.95 2.29 -13.39
CA ASP A 376 -21.82 1.45 -14.23
C ASP A 376 -21.23 0.04 -14.29
N THR A 377 -21.44 -0.73 -13.22
CA THR A 377 -20.83 -2.04 -13.03
C THR A 377 -21.18 -3.06 -14.10
N GLY A 378 -22.32 -2.88 -14.81
CA GLY A 378 -22.67 -3.67 -15.97
C GLY A 378 -21.65 -3.63 -17.10
N THR A 379 -20.88 -2.55 -17.22
CA THR A 379 -19.81 -2.44 -18.23
C THR A 379 -18.60 -3.31 -17.90
N TRP A 380 -18.32 -3.58 -16.61
CA TRP A 380 -17.28 -4.52 -16.17
C TRP A 380 -17.71 -5.99 -16.28
N ALA A 381 -19.00 -6.27 -16.18
CA ALA A 381 -19.53 -7.62 -16.35
C ALA A 381 -19.71 -8.02 -17.83
N GLY A 382 -19.45 -7.12 -18.77
CA GLY A 382 -19.71 -7.36 -20.20
C GLY A 382 -21.20 -7.48 -20.55
N LEU A 383 -22.10 -7.29 -19.61
CA LEU A 383 -23.56 -7.47 -19.77
C LEU A 383 -24.17 -6.55 -20.81
N ARG A 384 -23.56 -5.38 -21.05
CA ARG A 384 -24.06 -4.43 -22.09
C ARG A 384 -23.78 -4.85 -23.52
N MET A 385 -22.83 -5.75 -23.74
CA MET A 385 -22.61 -6.33 -25.06
C MET A 385 -23.65 -7.40 -25.42
N LEU A 386 -24.33 -7.97 -24.40
CA LEU A 386 -25.27 -9.08 -24.58
C LEU A 386 -26.74 -8.62 -24.67
N ALA A 387 -27.11 -7.47 -24.09
CA ALA A 387 -28.48 -6.93 -24.16
C ALA A 387 -28.48 -5.41 -24.09
N PRO A 388 -28.54 -4.68 -25.24
CA PRO A 388 -28.70 -3.24 -25.21
C PRO A 388 -30.12 -2.90 -24.71
N GLY A 389 -30.23 -2.33 -23.50
CA GLY A 389 -31.48 -1.73 -23.01
C GLY A 389 -31.79 -1.88 -21.52
N THR A 390 -31.67 -3.06 -20.93
CA THR A 390 -32.29 -3.33 -19.63
C THR A 390 -31.57 -2.75 -18.39
N GLY A 391 -30.26 -2.69 -18.35
CA GLY A 391 -29.52 -2.13 -17.18
C GLY A 391 -29.21 -0.63 -17.27
N GLY A 392 -29.26 -0.06 -18.47
CA GLY A 392 -28.89 1.33 -18.70
C GLY A 392 -29.94 2.34 -18.21
N ASP A 393 -31.21 1.97 -18.17
CA ASP A 393 -32.29 2.87 -17.75
C ASP A 393 -32.33 3.02 -16.24
N GLU A 394 -32.13 1.95 -15.50
CA GLU A 394 -32.02 1.98 -14.03
C GLU A 394 -30.81 2.79 -13.57
N PHE A 395 -29.67 2.58 -14.20
CA PHE A 395 -28.47 3.36 -13.90
C PHE A 395 -28.68 4.86 -14.18
N ARG A 396 -29.28 5.20 -15.33
CA ARG A 396 -29.64 6.59 -15.65
C ARG A 396 -30.64 7.18 -14.65
N ALA A 397 -31.60 6.42 -14.20
CA ALA A 397 -32.55 6.84 -13.18
C ALA A 397 -31.88 7.16 -11.84
N ARG A 398 -30.92 6.31 -11.39
CA ARG A 398 -30.13 6.55 -10.17
C ARG A 398 -29.27 7.81 -10.29
N VAL A 399 -28.58 8.00 -11.42
CA VAL A 399 -27.82 9.25 -11.72
C VAL A 399 -28.72 10.47 -11.61
N ARG A 400 -29.92 10.43 -12.21
CA ARG A 400 -30.87 11.54 -12.17
C ARG A 400 -31.35 11.83 -10.75
N LYS A 401 -31.75 10.81 -9.97
CA LYS A 401 -32.20 10.96 -8.58
C LYS A 401 -31.13 11.61 -7.69
N LEU A 402 -29.86 11.21 -7.83
CA LEU A 402 -28.77 11.83 -7.07
C LEU A 402 -28.50 13.27 -7.52
N ARG A 403 -28.61 13.58 -8.81
CA ARG A 403 -28.48 14.96 -9.31
C ARG A 403 -29.60 15.85 -8.79
N GLU A 404 -30.82 15.36 -8.77
CA GLU A 404 -32.00 16.07 -8.21
C GLU A 404 -31.81 16.32 -6.69
N ALA A 405 -31.11 15.41 -5.99
CA ALA A 405 -30.71 15.61 -4.60
C ALA A 405 -29.52 16.57 -4.40
N GLY A 406 -28.99 17.17 -5.48
CA GLY A 406 -27.92 18.17 -5.45
C GLY A 406 -26.49 17.61 -5.49
N TRP A 407 -26.28 16.32 -5.82
CA TRP A 407 -24.97 15.76 -6.05
C TRP A 407 -24.43 16.10 -7.44
N THR A 408 -23.13 16.38 -7.54
CA THR A 408 -22.43 16.36 -8.81
C THR A 408 -22.10 14.89 -9.15
N VAL A 409 -22.90 14.28 -10.03
CA VAL A 409 -22.75 12.84 -10.34
C VAL A 409 -22.00 12.67 -11.64
N ILE A 410 -20.91 11.91 -11.57
CA ILE A 410 -20.04 11.53 -12.67
C ILE A 410 -20.27 10.03 -12.93
N PRO A 411 -20.92 9.67 -14.03
CA PRO A 411 -21.05 8.27 -14.41
C PRO A 411 -19.72 7.69 -14.88
N VAL A 412 -19.38 6.50 -14.43
CA VAL A 412 -18.11 5.84 -14.69
C VAL A 412 -18.35 4.52 -15.41
N ARG A 413 -17.59 4.25 -16.46
CA ARG A 413 -17.62 3.00 -17.24
C ARG A 413 -16.27 2.31 -17.22
N ALA A 414 -16.26 1.03 -17.52
CA ALA A 414 -15.01 0.27 -17.67
C ALA A 414 -14.12 0.93 -18.75
N GLY A 415 -12.87 1.16 -18.39
CA GLY A 415 -11.88 1.81 -19.27
C GLY A 415 -11.81 3.33 -19.16
N ASP A 416 -12.72 3.98 -18.44
CA ASP A 416 -12.66 5.44 -18.25
C ASP A 416 -11.43 5.84 -17.42
N SER A 417 -10.81 6.95 -17.84
CA SER A 417 -9.65 7.55 -17.17
C SER A 417 -10.07 8.43 -16.01
N VAL A 418 -9.48 8.25 -14.82
CA VAL A 418 -9.78 9.05 -13.62
C VAL A 418 -9.52 10.55 -13.85
N PRO A 419 -8.38 10.98 -14.47
CA PRO A 419 -8.13 12.39 -14.76
C PRO A 419 -9.18 13.05 -15.66
N ASP A 420 -9.70 12.33 -16.65
CA ASP A 420 -10.70 12.86 -17.57
C ASP A 420 -12.06 13.01 -16.89
N LEU A 421 -12.45 12.02 -16.10
CA LEU A 421 -13.67 12.08 -15.29
C LEU A 421 -13.59 13.19 -14.23
N TRP A 422 -12.41 13.39 -13.62
CA TRP A 422 -12.19 14.47 -12.67
C TRP A 422 -12.36 15.83 -13.31
N ARG A 423 -11.86 16.01 -14.54
CA ARG A 423 -12.06 17.24 -15.34
C ARG A 423 -13.53 17.47 -15.66
N ALA A 424 -14.29 16.41 -15.95
CA ALA A 424 -15.74 16.51 -16.20
C ALA A 424 -16.54 16.96 -14.96
N ALA A 425 -16.00 16.82 -13.75
CA ALA A 425 -16.64 17.31 -12.53
C ALA A 425 -16.81 18.84 -12.51
N GLU A 426 -15.94 19.59 -13.20
CA GLU A 426 -16.05 21.05 -13.36
C GLU A 426 -17.23 21.43 -14.26
N GLY A 427 -17.39 20.72 -15.39
CA GLY A 427 -18.42 21.03 -16.39
C GLY A 427 -19.84 20.60 -16.00
N ALA A 428 -19.98 19.63 -15.10
CA ALA A 428 -21.29 19.07 -14.73
C ALA A 428 -22.22 20.05 -13.98
N LYS A 429 -21.73 21.22 -13.56
CA LYS A 429 -22.51 22.27 -12.88
C LYS A 429 -23.05 23.37 -13.80
N THR A 430 -22.50 23.52 -14.98
CA THR A 430 -22.92 24.56 -15.90
C THR A 430 -24.32 24.28 -16.55
N THR A 431 -24.86 23.09 -16.33
CA THR A 431 -26.14 22.63 -16.94
C THR A 431 -27.32 22.59 -15.97
N ALA A 432 -27.24 23.20 -14.77
CA ALA A 432 -28.42 23.40 -13.95
C ALA A 432 -29.24 24.56 -14.56
N PRO A 433 -30.52 24.38 -14.94
CA PRO A 433 -31.33 25.46 -15.50
C PRO A 433 -31.46 26.58 -14.48
N ASN A 434 -31.10 27.79 -14.91
CA ASN A 434 -31.27 29.03 -14.17
C ASN A 434 -32.76 29.18 -13.79
N ARG A 435 -33.10 29.11 -12.51
CA ARG A 435 -34.47 29.26 -12.00
C ARG A 435 -35.00 30.69 -12.06
N GLU A 436 -34.30 31.61 -12.70
CA GLU A 436 -34.68 33.03 -12.75
C GLU A 436 -35.52 33.43 -13.98
N GLU A 437 -35.80 32.56 -14.95
CA GLU A 437 -36.61 32.90 -16.10
C GLU A 437 -38.07 32.38 -16.09
N ALA A 438 -38.58 31.90 -14.97
CA ALA A 438 -39.97 31.45 -14.82
C ALA A 438 -40.81 32.41 -13.96
N GLY A 439 -40.58 33.69 -14.06
CA GLY A 439 -41.32 34.70 -13.30
C GLY A 439 -41.36 36.06 -14.05
N ALA A 440 -41.89 36.03 -15.27
CA ALA A 440 -42.37 37.25 -15.98
C ALA A 440 -43.68 36.92 -16.68
#